data_068f447ecddef849643da7c160554fc7
#
_entry.id   068f447ecddef849643da7c160554fc7
#
_cell.length_a   1.000
_cell.length_b   1.000
_cell.length_c   1.000
_cell.angle_alpha   90.00
_cell.angle_beta   90.00
_cell.angle_gamma   90.00
#
_symmetry.space_group_name_H-M   'P 1'
#
loop_
_entity.id
_entity.type
_entity.pdbx_description
1 polymer ?
#
loop_
_entity_poly.entity_id
_entity_poly.type
_entity_poly.pdbx_seq_one_letter_code
_entity_poly.pdbx_strand_id
1 'polypeptide(L)'
;LLGLGNDGHTASLFPNKNNNTDEFVITSFGNGLKRISFTPKVLSASRKIAFVVSGSSKKIALKRLFSNSESSDRTPAKLIKSKSKILVFSDLEASKDLDL
;
A
#
# COMPACT_ATOMS: atom_id res chain seq x y z
N LEU A 1 5.97 -8.59 4.57
CA LEU A 1 6.52 -7.28 4.23
C LEU A 1 5.87 -6.75 2.97
N LEU A 2 5.57 -5.47 2.96
CA LEU A 2 4.97 -4.79 1.83
C LEU A 2 5.81 -3.58 1.44
N GLY A 3 5.92 -3.34 0.13
CA GLY A 3 6.45 -2.10 -0.39
C GLY A 3 5.35 -1.08 -0.62
N LEU A 4 5.73 0.12 -1.00
CA LEU A 4 4.81 1.20 -1.34
C LEU A 4 5.29 1.84 -2.65
N GLY A 5 4.44 1.80 -3.67
CA GLY A 5 4.75 2.46 -4.93
C GLY A 5 4.57 3.97 -4.85
N ASN A 6 5.19 4.69 -5.77
CA ASN A 6 5.07 6.15 -5.82
C ASN A 6 3.63 6.62 -6.02
N ASP A 7 2.82 5.78 -6.66
CA ASP A 7 1.40 6.03 -6.91
C ASP A 7 0.48 5.53 -5.78
N GLY A 8 1.06 4.97 -4.72
CA GLY A 8 0.28 4.46 -3.59
C GLY A 8 -0.07 2.98 -3.68
N HIS A 9 0.39 2.26 -4.72
CA HIS A 9 0.12 0.84 -4.80
C HIS A 9 0.94 0.06 -3.77
N THR A 10 0.43 -1.11 -3.39
CA THR A 10 1.17 -2.13 -2.67
C THR A 10 0.83 -3.49 -3.26
N ALA A 11 1.73 -4.47 -3.18
CA ALA A 11 1.63 -5.70 -3.96
C ALA A 11 1.38 -5.33 -5.43
N SER A 12 0.38 -5.87 -6.09
CA SER A 12 -0.05 -5.39 -7.40
C SER A 12 -1.49 -4.89 -7.37
N LEU A 13 -1.82 -4.14 -6.32
CA LEU A 13 -3.10 -3.47 -6.14
C LEU A 13 -2.92 -2.00 -6.55
N PHE A 14 -3.37 -1.65 -7.76
CA PHE A 14 -3.08 -0.35 -8.37
C PHE A 14 -4.23 0.65 -8.17
N PRO A 15 -3.92 1.97 -8.19
CA PRO A 15 -4.93 3.01 -8.01
C PRO A 15 -6.04 2.95 -9.05
N ASN A 16 -7.24 3.35 -8.63
CA ASN A 16 -8.42 3.50 -9.49
C ASN A 16 -8.83 2.19 -10.20
N LYS A 17 -8.49 1.06 -9.61
CA LYS A 17 -8.94 -0.26 -10.03
C LYS A 17 -9.86 -0.82 -8.95
N ASN A 18 -10.71 -1.76 -9.33
CA ASN A 18 -11.51 -2.47 -8.34
C ASN A 18 -10.67 -3.55 -7.68
N ASN A 19 -10.06 -3.18 -6.55
CA ASN A 19 -9.23 -4.09 -5.74
C ASN A 19 -10.04 -4.82 -4.66
N ASN A 20 -11.33 -4.53 -4.57
CA ASN A 20 -12.20 -5.09 -3.53
C ASN A 20 -12.78 -6.41 -4.01
N THR A 21 -12.44 -7.50 -3.33
CA THR A 21 -12.82 -8.84 -3.75
C THR A 21 -12.72 -9.80 -2.57
N ASP A 22 -13.49 -10.90 -2.63
CA ASP A 22 -13.39 -12.00 -1.70
C ASP A 22 -12.38 -13.06 -2.12
N GLU A 23 -11.80 -12.92 -3.30
CA GLU A 23 -10.78 -13.84 -3.80
C GLU A 23 -9.49 -13.73 -2.99
N PHE A 24 -8.67 -14.78 -3.01
CA PHE A 24 -7.35 -14.77 -2.36
C PHE A 24 -6.28 -14.19 -3.27
N VAL A 25 -6.41 -14.42 -4.56
CA VAL A 25 -5.44 -14.01 -5.58
C VAL A 25 -6.23 -13.45 -6.77
N ILE A 26 -5.75 -12.36 -7.31
CA ILE A 26 -6.34 -11.74 -8.51
C ILE A 26 -5.27 -11.49 -9.55
N THR A 27 -5.69 -11.39 -10.80
CA THR A 27 -4.86 -10.81 -11.83
C THR A 27 -5.06 -9.29 -11.81
N SER A 28 -3.99 -8.58 -12.09
CA SER A 28 -4.03 -7.12 -12.19
C SER A 28 -3.19 -6.66 -13.36
N PHE A 29 -3.35 -5.42 -13.76
CA PHE A 29 -2.58 -4.84 -14.84
C PHE A 29 -2.07 -3.49 -14.38
N GLY A 30 -0.75 -3.33 -14.38
CA GLY A 30 -0.11 -2.09 -13.97
C GLY A 30 1.27 -1.97 -14.56
N ASN A 31 1.68 -0.74 -14.85
CA ASN A 31 2.97 -0.42 -15.46
C ASN A 31 3.22 -1.23 -16.74
N GLY A 32 2.18 -1.45 -17.54
CA GLY A 32 2.27 -2.14 -18.81
C GLY A 32 2.40 -3.67 -18.73
N LEU A 33 2.27 -4.25 -17.52
CA LEU A 33 2.45 -5.69 -17.34
C LEU A 33 1.23 -6.32 -16.68
N LYS A 34 0.89 -7.52 -17.13
CA LYS A 34 -0.07 -8.38 -16.45
C LYS A 34 0.60 -9.03 -15.25
N ARG A 35 -0.06 -8.98 -14.10
CA ARG A 35 0.50 -9.44 -12.81
C ARG A 35 -0.51 -10.30 -12.09
N ILE A 36 -0.05 -11.04 -11.10
CA ILE A 36 -0.90 -11.68 -10.11
C ILE A 36 -0.58 -11.08 -8.75
N SER A 37 -1.57 -10.98 -7.90
CA SER A 37 -1.42 -10.34 -6.59
C SER A 37 -2.26 -11.03 -5.55
N PHE A 38 -1.74 -11.11 -4.32
CA PHE A 38 -2.60 -11.33 -3.18
C PHE A 38 -3.54 -10.13 -3.03
N THR A 39 -4.71 -10.41 -2.51
CA THR A 39 -5.77 -9.41 -2.33
C THR A 39 -5.66 -8.73 -0.97
N PRO A 40 -6.35 -7.59 -0.78
CA PRO A 40 -6.43 -6.97 0.54
C PRO A 40 -6.92 -7.93 1.62
N LYS A 41 -7.84 -8.83 1.27
CA LYS A 41 -8.34 -9.84 2.20
C LYS A 41 -7.22 -10.72 2.75
N VAL A 42 -6.39 -11.26 1.87
CA VAL A 42 -5.27 -12.13 2.27
C VAL A 42 -4.21 -11.36 3.04
N LEU A 43 -3.82 -10.20 2.51
CA LEU A 43 -2.77 -9.40 3.13
C LEU A 43 -3.19 -8.92 4.52
N SER A 44 -4.44 -8.53 4.67
CA SER A 44 -4.99 -8.07 5.96
C SER A 44 -5.13 -9.19 6.98
N ALA A 45 -5.18 -10.45 6.54
CA ALA A 45 -5.26 -11.60 7.43
C ALA A 45 -3.89 -11.97 8.04
N SER A 46 -2.82 -11.34 7.62
CA SER A 46 -1.48 -11.59 8.16
C SER A 46 -1.41 -11.18 9.62
N ARG A 47 -0.68 -11.97 10.42
CA ARG A 47 -0.53 -11.68 11.86
C ARG A 47 0.26 -10.41 12.11
N LYS A 48 1.26 -10.14 11.27
CA LYS A 48 2.07 -8.93 11.33
C LYS A 48 2.22 -8.37 9.95
N ILE A 49 2.04 -7.05 9.83
CA ILE A 49 2.15 -6.34 8.56
C ILE A 49 3.13 -5.20 8.77
N ALA A 50 4.08 -5.09 7.85
CA ALA A 50 5.05 -4.01 7.86
C ALA A 50 5.28 -3.50 6.45
N PHE A 51 5.24 -2.18 6.29
CA PHE A 51 5.69 -1.51 5.08
C PHE A 51 7.14 -1.11 5.23
N VAL A 52 7.92 -1.28 4.17
CA VAL A 52 9.30 -0.80 4.11
C VAL A 52 9.36 0.21 2.97
N VAL A 53 9.65 1.46 3.32
CA VAL A 53 9.54 2.59 2.39
C VAL A 53 10.83 3.41 2.48
N SER A 54 11.53 3.58 1.38
CA SER A 54 12.77 4.34 1.37
C SER A 54 12.88 5.24 0.14
N GLY A 55 13.55 6.36 0.32
CA GLY A 55 13.87 7.30 -0.74
C GLY A 55 12.87 8.45 -0.84
N SER A 56 13.36 9.59 -1.35
CA SER A 56 12.60 10.82 -1.48
C SER A 56 11.41 10.68 -2.46
N SER A 57 11.51 9.77 -3.42
CA SER A 57 10.43 9.52 -4.37
C SER A 57 9.17 8.96 -3.71
N LYS A 58 9.27 8.47 -2.47
CA LYS A 58 8.15 7.90 -1.71
C LYS A 58 7.45 8.90 -0.79
N LYS A 59 7.94 10.13 -0.68
CA LYS A 59 7.40 11.11 0.27
C LYS A 59 5.91 11.33 0.11
N ILE A 60 5.45 11.53 -1.11
CA ILE A 60 4.03 11.80 -1.36
C ILE A 60 3.18 10.58 -1.06
N ALA A 61 3.60 9.41 -1.51
CA ALA A 61 2.85 8.18 -1.26
C ALA A 61 2.77 7.86 0.23
N LEU A 62 3.87 8.06 0.96
CA LEU A 62 3.89 7.83 2.40
C LEU A 62 2.99 8.82 3.15
N LYS A 63 3.00 10.08 2.75
CA LYS A 63 2.10 11.09 3.31
C LYS A 63 0.64 10.72 3.07
N ARG A 64 0.30 10.25 1.87
CA ARG A 64 -1.05 9.79 1.55
C ARG A 64 -1.46 8.59 2.39
N LEU A 65 -0.54 7.66 2.62
CA LEU A 65 -0.83 6.47 3.43
C LEU A 65 -1.28 6.85 4.84
N PHE A 66 -0.69 7.89 5.42
CA PHE A 66 -1.03 8.38 6.77
C PHE A 66 -2.18 9.38 6.81
N SER A 67 -2.64 9.87 5.66
CA SER A 67 -3.69 10.89 5.61
C SER A 67 -5.06 10.28 5.82
N ASN A 68 -5.82 10.80 6.79
CA ASN A 68 -7.18 10.35 7.05
C ASN A 68 -8.15 10.72 5.93
N SER A 69 -7.83 11.75 5.14
CA SER A 69 -8.67 12.21 4.03
C SER A 69 -8.38 11.53 2.71
N GLU A 70 -7.30 10.74 2.63
CA GLU A 70 -6.94 10.03 1.40
C GLU A 70 -7.82 8.81 1.20
N SER A 71 -8.31 8.63 -0.03
CA SER A 71 -9.13 7.46 -0.34
C SER A 71 -8.28 6.23 -0.65
N SER A 72 -8.83 5.06 -0.35
CA SER A 72 -8.19 3.80 -0.72
C SER A 72 -8.23 3.52 -2.23
N ASP A 73 -9.09 4.21 -2.98
CA ASP A 73 -9.10 4.10 -4.43
C ASP A 73 -7.85 4.74 -5.03
N ARG A 74 -7.44 5.88 -4.50
CA ARG A 74 -6.23 6.58 -4.95
C ARG A 74 -4.96 5.98 -4.37
N THR A 75 -5.04 5.47 -3.15
CA THR A 75 -3.89 4.92 -2.43
C THR A 75 -4.25 3.52 -1.93
N PRO A 76 -4.16 2.50 -2.79
CA PRO A 76 -4.59 1.14 -2.45
C PRO A 76 -3.89 0.54 -1.24
N ALA A 77 -2.70 1.02 -0.88
CA ALA A 77 -2.03 0.57 0.35
C ALA A 77 -2.91 0.76 1.59
N LYS A 78 -3.86 1.70 1.55
CA LYS A 78 -4.82 1.93 2.64
C LYS A 78 -5.88 0.84 2.77
N LEU A 79 -5.98 -0.04 1.77
CA LEU A 79 -6.90 -1.20 1.85
C LEU A 79 -6.41 -2.26 2.84
N ILE A 80 -5.13 -2.22 3.18
CA ILE A 80 -4.55 -3.20 4.10
C ILE A 80 -4.93 -2.80 5.52
N LYS A 81 -5.68 -3.65 6.19
CA LYS A 81 -6.15 -3.43 7.55
C LYS A 81 -5.62 -4.53 8.45
N SER A 82 -5.40 -4.21 9.71
CA SER A 82 -4.96 -5.20 10.69
C SER A 82 -5.68 -4.97 12.01
N LYS A 83 -5.91 -6.06 12.75
CA LYS A 83 -6.42 -5.99 14.12
C LYS A 83 -5.35 -5.48 15.09
N SER A 84 -4.07 -5.60 14.72
CA SER A 84 -2.93 -5.06 15.45
C SER A 84 -2.40 -3.84 14.70
N LYS A 85 -1.32 -3.26 15.22
CA LYS A 85 -0.69 -2.12 14.57
C LYS A 85 0.02 -2.57 13.30
N ILE A 86 -0.10 -1.77 12.25
CA ILE A 86 0.72 -1.91 11.04
C ILE A 86 1.99 -1.11 11.27
N LEU A 87 3.15 -1.73 11.06
CA LEU A 87 4.43 -1.07 11.20
C LEU A 87 4.84 -0.44 9.88
N VAL A 88 5.48 0.70 9.96
CA VAL A 88 6.07 1.37 8.80
C VAL A 88 7.53 1.66 9.12
N PHE A 89 8.42 1.05 8.35
CA PHE A 89 9.86 1.31 8.44
C PHE A 89 10.22 2.21 7.27
N SER A 90 10.69 3.41 7.57
CA SER A 90 11.08 4.34 6.52
C SER A 90 12.41 5.01 6.86
N ASP A 91 13.12 5.44 5.82
CA ASP A 91 14.26 6.30 6.03
C ASP A 91 13.80 7.76 6.21
N LEU A 92 14.74 8.62 6.53
CA LEU A 92 14.45 10.03 6.76
C LEU A 92 13.93 10.72 5.50
N GLU A 93 14.45 10.36 4.34
CA GLU A 93 14.05 10.98 3.08
C GLU A 93 12.58 10.70 2.73
N ALA A 94 12.12 9.47 2.95
CA ALA A 94 10.73 9.12 2.68
C ALA A 94 9.76 9.77 3.69
N SER A 95 10.18 9.91 4.93
CA SER A 95 9.34 10.42 6.03
C SER A 95 9.45 11.92 6.27
N LYS A 96 10.22 12.63 5.45
CA LYS A 96 10.58 14.03 5.67
C LYS A 96 9.37 14.96 5.81
N ASP A 97 8.28 14.69 5.09
CA ASP A 97 7.08 15.53 5.12
C ASP A 97 6.01 15.02 6.10
N LEU A 98 6.33 13.99 6.87
CA LEU A 98 5.43 13.51 7.91
C LEU A 98 5.55 14.36 9.16
N ASP A 99 4.39 14.66 9.72
CA ASP A 99 4.28 15.44 10.96
C ASP A 99 4.14 14.45 12.11
N LEU A 100 5.27 13.98 12.60
CA LEU A 100 5.34 12.95 13.64
C LEU A 100 5.61 13.54 15.02
#